data_dccf0ac2ee4e890f9b3f71db22c8e76a
#
_entry.id   dccf0ac2ee4e890f9b3f71db22c8e76a
#
_cell.length_a   1.000
_cell.length_b   1.000
_cell.length_c   1.000
_cell.angle_alpha   90.00
_cell.angle_beta   90.00
_cell.angle_gamma   90.00
#
_symmetry.space_group_name_H-M   'P 1'
#
loop_
_entity.id
_entity.type
_entity.pdbx_description
1 polymer ?
#
loop_
_entity_poly.entity_id
_entity_poly.type
_entity_poly.pdbx_seq_one_letter_code
_entity_poly.pdbx_strand_id
1 'polypeptide(L)'
;INNKYKVITSKQIINCNVVVVASGAFGEAHKPKISSNLNSEIFQIHSSEYKNSSQLKKGKVVVVGSGQSGAQIAEDLLDSGKEVWLAVSRCGRRPRRYRGKDSSWWNNEMGLFDKTVDEVPFEDRWKCSAHTSGSKGGHDINLLDLEESGLNLCGTIRECEKNNLVINNDLFENIKFSDKYALNWSKDVDMYIKNNKVENKYEKLEPDKRINSNSFSSTKNLKLNNDDSIIWSTGFRYNYDWIDLDITDSNNHPMQRRGITNFLGFYFMGLQWMHTSKSAQFIGVGEDAEFIVN
;
A
#
# COMPACT_ATOMS: atom_id res chain seq x y z
N ILE A 1 -21.98 28.87 26.96
CA ILE A 1 -21.02 27.75 26.76
C ILE A 1 -20.06 28.21 25.68
N ASN A 2 -18.82 28.55 26.07
CA ASN A 2 -17.78 28.89 25.08
C ASN A 2 -17.42 27.61 24.34
N ASN A 3 -17.71 27.55 23.05
CA ASN A 3 -17.26 26.45 22.18
C ASN A 3 -15.72 26.40 22.16
N LYS A 4 -15.15 25.20 22.28
CA LYS A 4 -13.71 25.00 22.37
C LYS A 4 -13.00 25.06 21.02
N TYR A 5 -13.72 24.67 19.96
CA TYR A 5 -13.16 24.55 18.60
C TYR A 5 -13.94 25.35 17.59
N LYS A 6 -13.22 25.84 16.59
CA LYS A 6 -13.75 26.54 15.43
C LYS A 6 -13.30 25.82 14.17
N VAL A 7 -14.24 25.19 13.47
CA VAL A 7 -13.98 24.52 12.20
C VAL A 7 -14.33 25.48 11.07
N ILE A 8 -13.35 25.85 10.28
CA ILE A 8 -13.48 26.79 9.17
C ILE A 8 -13.55 25.99 7.87
N THR A 9 -14.63 26.16 7.12
CA THR A 9 -14.82 25.53 5.81
C THR A 9 -14.97 26.61 4.73
N SER A 10 -14.94 26.19 3.46
CA SER A 10 -15.21 27.11 2.34
C SER A 10 -16.63 27.71 2.35
N LYS A 11 -17.57 27.16 3.11
CA LYS A 11 -18.98 27.57 3.14
C LYS A 11 -19.40 28.26 4.43
N GLN A 12 -18.81 27.86 5.56
CA GLN A 12 -19.25 28.33 6.87
C GLN A 12 -18.19 28.12 7.95
N ILE A 13 -18.39 28.76 9.08
CA ILE A 13 -17.66 28.56 10.32
C ILE A 13 -18.56 27.78 11.29
N ILE A 14 -18.05 26.68 11.83
CA ILE A 14 -18.76 25.83 12.80
C ILE A 14 -18.05 25.95 14.15
N ASN A 15 -18.77 26.39 15.17
CA ASN A 15 -18.27 26.39 16.54
C ASN A 15 -18.77 25.12 17.25
N CYS A 16 -17.88 24.34 17.84
CA CYS A 16 -18.22 23.06 18.47
C CYS A 16 -17.36 22.75 19.68
N ASN A 17 -17.80 21.81 20.49
CA ASN A 17 -17.06 21.33 21.67
C ASN A 17 -16.27 20.05 21.39
N VAL A 18 -16.65 19.36 20.32
CA VAL A 18 -16.04 18.07 19.92
C VAL A 18 -15.72 18.11 18.43
N VAL A 19 -14.53 17.66 18.10
CA VAL A 19 -14.05 17.45 16.72
C VAL A 19 -13.54 16.02 16.60
N VAL A 20 -13.98 15.32 15.56
CA VAL A 20 -13.44 14.02 15.17
C VAL A 20 -12.83 14.14 13.78
N VAL A 21 -11.52 13.98 13.70
CA VAL A 21 -10.78 13.99 12.42
C VAL A 21 -10.80 12.57 11.84
N ALA A 22 -11.61 12.37 10.82
CA ALA A 22 -11.79 11.10 10.12
C ALA A 22 -11.32 11.16 8.65
N SER A 23 -10.28 11.96 8.37
CA SER A 23 -9.73 12.18 7.02
C SER A 23 -8.90 11.00 6.50
N GLY A 24 -8.61 10.01 7.35
CA GLY A 24 -7.84 8.81 7.01
C GLY A 24 -6.34 9.05 6.88
N ALA A 25 -5.65 8.05 6.34
CA ALA A 25 -4.19 8.02 6.23
C ALA A 25 -3.64 8.44 4.86
N PHE A 26 -4.52 8.76 3.91
CA PHE A 26 -4.15 9.07 2.52
C PHE A 26 -4.26 10.58 2.23
N GLY A 27 -3.75 11.42 3.15
CA GLY A 27 -3.90 12.87 3.08
C GLY A 27 -3.10 13.51 1.96
N GLU A 28 -1.84 13.15 1.80
CA GLU A 28 -0.95 13.73 0.79
C GLU A 28 -0.25 12.65 -0.04
N ALA A 29 -0.39 12.75 -1.36
CA ALA A 29 0.28 11.89 -2.32
C ALA A 29 1.81 12.09 -2.27
N HIS A 30 2.57 11.03 -2.02
CA HIS A 30 4.01 11.12 -1.94
C HIS A 30 4.68 10.84 -3.29
N LYS A 31 5.14 11.90 -3.97
CA LYS A 31 6.09 11.77 -5.10
C LYS A 31 7.51 11.96 -4.56
N PRO A 32 8.46 11.02 -4.81
CA PRO A 32 9.83 11.15 -4.31
C PRO A 32 10.54 12.35 -4.95
N LYS A 33 11.43 13.01 -4.22
CA LYS A 33 12.15 14.22 -4.70
C LYS A 33 12.85 14.04 -6.03
N ILE A 34 13.34 12.81 -6.32
CA ILE A 34 13.98 12.49 -7.60
C ILE A 34 13.07 12.71 -8.83
N SER A 35 11.75 12.70 -8.65
CA SER A 35 10.78 12.93 -9.73
C SER A 35 10.93 14.29 -10.41
N SER A 36 11.40 15.29 -9.67
CA SER A 36 11.63 16.66 -10.20
C SER A 36 12.85 16.78 -11.12
N ASN A 37 13.74 15.78 -11.12
CA ASN A 37 14.90 15.76 -12.02
C ASN A 37 14.56 15.25 -13.43
N LEU A 38 13.33 14.77 -13.65
CA LEU A 38 12.88 14.38 -14.98
C LEU A 38 12.54 15.59 -15.84
N ASN A 39 12.70 15.41 -17.15
CA ASN A 39 12.27 16.40 -18.11
C ASN A 39 10.78 16.71 -17.95
N SER A 40 10.41 17.99 -17.95
CA SER A 40 9.01 18.45 -17.80
C SER A 40 8.05 17.93 -18.89
N GLU A 41 8.58 17.48 -20.01
CA GLU A 41 7.82 16.84 -21.09
C GLU A 41 7.36 15.41 -20.75
N ILE A 42 8.00 14.73 -19.78
CA ILE A 42 7.58 13.41 -19.31
C ILE A 42 6.32 13.57 -18.47
N PHE A 43 5.25 12.91 -18.89
CA PHE A 43 3.99 12.95 -18.15
C PHE A 43 4.11 12.15 -16.85
N GLN A 44 3.78 12.77 -15.72
CA GLN A 44 3.92 12.18 -14.40
C GLN A 44 2.67 12.41 -13.56
N ILE A 45 2.09 11.32 -13.04
CA ILE A 45 0.99 11.38 -12.05
C ILE A 45 1.32 10.52 -10.84
N HIS A 46 0.65 10.78 -9.72
CA HIS A 46 0.64 9.85 -8.59
C HIS A 46 -0.46 8.80 -8.78
N SER A 47 -0.32 7.63 -8.14
CA SER A 47 -1.32 6.55 -8.23
C SER A 47 -2.74 6.96 -7.78
N SER A 48 -2.88 7.96 -6.90
CA SER A 48 -4.17 8.54 -6.51
C SER A 48 -4.88 9.33 -7.62
N GLU A 49 -4.15 9.76 -8.63
CA GLU A 49 -4.67 10.51 -9.78
C GLU A 49 -5.03 9.59 -10.95
N TYR A 50 -4.55 8.33 -10.90
CA TYR A 50 -4.82 7.33 -11.96
C TYR A 50 -6.28 6.86 -11.90
N LYS A 51 -6.96 6.89 -13.03
CA LYS A 51 -8.33 6.40 -13.20
C LYS A 51 -8.42 5.28 -14.25
N ASN A 52 -7.69 5.42 -15.36
CA ASN A 52 -7.63 4.43 -16.43
C ASN A 52 -6.50 4.79 -17.42
N SER A 53 -6.20 3.87 -18.35
CA SER A 53 -5.12 3.99 -19.31
C SER A 53 -5.26 5.15 -20.31
N SER A 54 -6.47 5.68 -20.52
CA SER A 54 -6.71 6.78 -21.48
C SER A 54 -6.14 8.13 -21.02
N GLN A 55 -5.83 8.28 -19.73
CA GLN A 55 -5.17 9.48 -19.19
C GLN A 55 -3.70 9.60 -19.62
N LEU A 56 -3.10 8.49 -20.04
CA LEU A 56 -1.66 8.36 -20.26
C LEU A 56 -1.31 8.60 -21.73
N LYS A 57 -0.08 8.97 -21.98
CA LYS A 57 0.46 9.12 -23.33
C LYS A 57 0.52 7.77 -24.05
N LYS A 58 0.84 7.79 -25.37
CA LYS A 58 0.80 6.58 -26.21
C LYS A 58 1.96 5.62 -25.97
N GLY A 59 3.09 6.11 -25.46
CA GLY A 59 4.29 5.34 -25.22
C GLY A 59 4.17 4.36 -24.04
N LYS A 60 5.31 3.84 -23.60
CA LYS A 60 5.36 2.96 -22.44
C LYS A 60 5.00 3.68 -21.15
N VAL A 61 4.52 2.91 -20.20
CA VAL A 61 4.17 3.39 -18.86
C VAL A 61 5.11 2.76 -17.83
N VAL A 62 5.75 3.59 -17.04
CA VAL A 62 6.57 3.12 -15.91
C VAL A 62 5.79 3.33 -14.61
N VAL A 63 5.42 2.24 -13.94
CA VAL A 63 4.82 2.26 -12.61
C VAL A 63 5.93 2.11 -11.57
N VAL A 64 6.11 3.11 -10.72
CA VAL A 64 7.17 3.11 -9.71
C VAL A 64 6.62 2.72 -8.35
N GLY A 65 7.07 1.58 -7.85
CA GLY A 65 6.60 0.97 -6.61
C GLY A 65 5.56 -0.12 -6.85
N SER A 66 5.84 -1.29 -6.31
CA SER A 66 5.03 -2.51 -6.45
C SER A 66 4.20 -2.82 -5.20
N GLY A 67 3.79 -1.81 -4.43
CA GLY A 67 2.77 -1.99 -3.41
C GLY A 67 1.41 -2.33 -4.01
N GLN A 68 0.37 -2.43 -3.18
CA GLN A 68 -0.97 -2.82 -3.61
C GLN A 68 -1.46 -2.01 -4.83
N SER A 69 -1.34 -0.67 -4.78
CA SER A 69 -1.76 0.19 -5.90
C SER A 69 -0.92 -0.02 -7.15
N GLY A 70 0.41 -0.11 -7.02
CA GLY A 70 1.30 -0.26 -8.18
C GLY A 70 1.09 -1.58 -8.91
N ALA A 71 0.95 -2.68 -8.19
CA ALA A 71 0.70 -3.98 -8.78
C ALA A 71 -0.66 -4.05 -9.51
N GLN A 72 -1.72 -3.50 -8.91
CA GLN A 72 -3.06 -3.44 -9.53
C GLN A 72 -3.09 -2.50 -10.75
N ILE A 73 -2.42 -1.35 -10.70
CA ILE A 73 -2.32 -0.43 -11.84
C ILE A 73 -1.53 -1.07 -12.98
N ALA A 74 -0.44 -1.78 -12.67
CA ALA A 74 0.35 -2.48 -13.68
C ALA A 74 -0.49 -3.56 -14.39
N GLU A 75 -1.31 -4.31 -13.66
CA GLU A 75 -2.25 -5.28 -14.21
C GLU A 75 -3.30 -4.62 -15.13
N ASP A 76 -3.95 -3.54 -14.67
CA ASP A 76 -4.96 -2.79 -15.43
C ASP A 76 -4.39 -2.21 -16.75
N LEU A 77 -3.17 -1.69 -16.69
CA LEU A 77 -2.46 -1.16 -17.85
C LEU A 77 -2.09 -2.26 -18.85
N LEU A 78 -1.65 -3.42 -18.36
CA LEU A 78 -1.33 -4.57 -19.19
C LEU A 78 -2.59 -5.10 -19.88
N ASP A 79 -3.70 -5.25 -19.16
CA ASP A 79 -5.01 -5.62 -19.71
C ASP A 79 -5.50 -4.63 -20.79
N SER A 80 -5.11 -3.35 -20.68
CA SER A 80 -5.44 -2.31 -21.66
C SER A 80 -4.51 -2.30 -22.89
N GLY A 81 -3.54 -3.20 -22.96
CA GLY A 81 -2.59 -3.33 -24.08
C GLY A 81 -1.46 -2.31 -24.10
N LYS A 82 -1.14 -1.67 -22.96
CA LYS A 82 0.02 -0.78 -22.81
C LYS A 82 1.32 -1.58 -22.68
N GLU A 83 2.42 -1.02 -23.18
CA GLU A 83 3.76 -1.46 -22.77
C GLU A 83 4.01 -0.96 -21.35
N VAL A 84 4.14 -1.88 -20.39
CA VAL A 84 4.24 -1.54 -18.96
C VAL A 84 5.57 -2.00 -18.37
N TRP A 85 6.19 -1.12 -17.62
CA TRP A 85 7.36 -1.39 -16.76
C TRP A 85 6.95 -1.19 -15.31
N LEU A 86 7.25 -2.17 -14.45
CA LEU A 86 7.02 -2.06 -13.02
C LEU A 86 8.37 -2.06 -12.27
N ALA A 87 8.64 -0.97 -11.57
CA ALA A 87 9.77 -0.89 -10.66
C ALA A 87 9.39 -1.57 -9.34
N VAL A 88 9.95 -2.76 -9.11
CA VAL A 88 9.57 -3.66 -8.02
C VAL A 88 10.27 -3.26 -6.72
N SER A 89 9.49 -2.94 -5.71
CA SER A 89 9.95 -2.69 -4.35
C SER A 89 9.74 -3.91 -3.44
N ARG A 90 10.26 -3.84 -2.23
CA ARG A 90 10.14 -4.92 -1.23
C ARG A 90 8.71 -5.00 -0.69
N CYS A 91 7.86 -5.78 -1.31
CA CYS A 91 6.48 -6.01 -0.92
C CYS A 91 6.17 -7.51 -0.93
N GLY A 92 5.41 -7.99 0.07
CA GLY A 92 4.96 -9.38 0.11
C GLY A 92 3.86 -9.66 -0.90
N ARG A 93 3.69 -10.90 -1.33
CA ARG A 93 2.48 -11.40 -1.97
C ARG A 93 1.78 -12.37 -1.05
N ARG A 94 0.48 -12.56 -1.24
CA ARG A 94 -0.31 -13.53 -0.49
C ARG A 94 -1.38 -14.10 -1.41
N PRO A 95 -1.59 -15.43 -1.43
CA PRO A 95 -2.70 -16.02 -2.15
C PRO A 95 -4.03 -15.37 -1.74
N ARG A 96 -4.88 -15.08 -2.69
CA ARG A 96 -6.23 -14.57 -2.40
C ARG A 96 -7.03 -15.61 -1.63
N ARG A 97 -6.89 -16.87 -2.04
CA ARG A 97 -7.50 -18.02 -1.37
C ARG A 97 -6.44 -19.08 -1.08
N TYR A 98 -6.59 -19.73 0.06
CA TYR A 98 -5.74 -20.84 0.44
C TYR A 98 -6.55 -21.83 1.30
N ARG A 99 -6.36 -23.12 1.07
CA ARG A 99 -7.09 -24.16 1.80
C ARG A 99 -8.62 -23.98 1.77
N GLY A 100 -9.14 -23.44 0.65
CA GLY A 100 -10.57 -23.25 0.42
C GLY A 100 -11.21 -22.03 1.10
N LYS A 101 -10.43 -21.18 1.76
CA LYS A 101 -10.89 -19.95 2.41
C LYS A 101 -10.14 -18.74 1.87
N ASP A 102 -10.76 -17.56 1.99
CA ASP A 102 -10.13 -16.28 1.66
C ASP A 102 -8.97 -15.98 2.64
N SER A 103 -7.92 -15.34 2.16
CA SER A 103 -6.78 -14.99 3.01
C SER A 103 -7.14 -14.04 4.14
N SER A 104 -8.13 -13.18 3.95
CA SER A 104 -8.63 -12.30 5.03
C SER A 104 -9.36 -13.11 6.11
N TRP A 105 -10.07 -14.18 5.72
CA TRP A 105 -10.67 -15.08 6.69
C TRP A 105 -9.60 -15.74 7.56
N TRP A 106 -8.52 -16.28 6.95
CA TRP A 106 -7.41 -16.86 7.70
C TRP A 106 -6.74 -15.86 8.63
N ASN A 107 -6.50 -14.61 8.16
CA ASN A 107 -5.89 -13.58 9.00
C ASN A 107 -6.76 -13.25 10.22
N ASN A 108 -8.09 -13.24 10.06
CA ASN A 108 -9.02 -13.05 11.16
C ASN A 108 -8.96 -14.20 12.16
N GLU A 109 -9.08 -15.45 11.68
CA GLU A 109 -9.03 -16.64 12.53
C GLU A 109 -7.72 -16.77 13.32
N MET A 110 -6.60 -16.42 12.70
CA MET A 110 -5.29 -16.39 13.35
C MET A 110 -5.08 -15.20 14.29
N GLY A 111 -6.07 -14.31 14.45
CA GLY A 111 -5.97 -13.13 15.29
C GLY A 111 -5.00 -12.04 14.77
N LEU A 112 -4.59 -12.13 13.49
CA LEU A 112 -3.63 -11.15 12.94
C LEU A 112 -4.20 -9.75 12.83
N PHE A 113 -5.51 -9.63 12.70
CA PHE A 113 -6.19 -8.33 12.65
C PHE A 113 -6.34 -7.69 14.03
N ASP A 114 -6.32 -8.47 15.09
CA ASP A 114 -6.51 -8.02 16.48
C ASP A 114 -5.21 -7.62 17.17
N LYS A 115 -4.05 -7.90 16.53
CA LYS A 115 -2.76 -7.45 17.06
C LYS A 115 -2.74 -5.94 17.27
N THR A 116 -2.43 -5.56 18.49
CA THR A 116 -2.42 -4.15 18.91
C THR A 116 -1.09 -3.47 18.61
N VAL A 117 -1.09 -2.15 18.70
CA VAL A 117 0.13 -1.33 18.60
C VAL A 117 1.16 -1.65 19.70
N ASP A 118 0.74 -2.20 20.82
CA ASP A 118 1.65 -2.58 21.90
C ASP A 118 2.34 -3.93 21.62
N GLU A 119 1.80 -4.77 20.73
CA GLU A 119 2.33 -6.09 20.35
C GLU A 119 3.19 -6.05 19.08
N VAL A 120 3.05 -5.01 18.25
CA VAL A 120 3.73 -4.93 16.95
C VAL A 120 4.74 -3.78 16.95
N PRO A 121 6.04 -4.05 16.67
CA PRO A 121 7.06 -3.01 16.58
C PRO A 121 6.66 -1.88 15.61
N PHE A 122 7.04 -0.65 15.94
CA PHE A 122 6.64 0.53 15.16
C PHE A 122 7.03 0.42 13.68
N GLU A 123 8.23 -0.05 13.38
CA GLU A 123 8.76 -0.24 12.02
C GLU A 123 7.98 -1.29 11.21
N ASP A 124 7.33 -2.24 11.89
CA ASP A 124 6.55 -3.29 11.23
C ASP A 124 5.14 -2.83 10.83
N ARG A 125 4.61 -1.82 11.51
CA ARG A 125 3.27 -1.27 11.24
C ARG A 125 3.17 -0.59 9.88
N TRP A 126 4.27 -0.04 9.38
CA TRP A 126 4.33 0.75 8.15
C TRP A 126 4.85 -0.04 6.94
N LYS A 127 5.03 -1.35 7.09
CA LYS A 127 5.40 -2.22 5.99
C LYS A 127 4.29 -2.29 4.95
N CYS A 128 4.69 -2.43 3.69
CA CYS A 128 3.75 -2.59 2.58
C CYS A 128 2.85 -3.81 2.82
N SER A 129 1.54 -3.64 2.66
CA SER A 129 0.58 -4.74 2.69
C SER A 129 0.82 -5.70 1.53
N ALA A 130 0.71 -7.00 1.77
CA ALA A 130 0.90 -8.02 0.74
C ALA A 130 -0.12 -7.87 -0.40
N HIS A 131 0.34 -8.12 -1.63
CA HIS A 131 -0.51 -8.04 -2.82
C HIS A 131 -1.68 -9.02 -2.74
N THR A 132 -2.87 -8.51 -2.98
CA THR A 132 -4.08 -9.29 -3.25
C THR A 132 -5.00 -8.46 -4.13
N SER A 133 -5.77 -9.07 -5.01
CA SER A 133 -6.77 -8.37 -5.81
C SER A 133 -8.19 -8.67 -5.35
N GLY A 134 -9.04 -7.64 -5.37
CA GLY A 134 -10.49 -7.78 -5.25
C GLY A 134 -11.21 -7.77 -6.59
N SER A 135 -10.52 -7.40 -7.68
CA SER A 135 -11.08 -7.36 -9.02
C SER A 135 -11.38 -8.77 -9.56
N LYS A 136 -12.22 -8.86 -10.59
CA LYS A 136 -12.52 -10.13 -11.27
C LYS A 136 -12.91 -11.27 -10.31
N GLY A 137 -13.63 -10.97 -9.23
CA GLY A 137 -14.03 -11.95 -8.20
C GLY A 137 -12.93 -12.27 -7.16
N GLY A 138 -11.85 -11.55 -7.18
CA GLY A 138 -10.69 -11.71 -6.29
C GLY A 138 -9.74 -12.80 -6.76
N HIS A 139 -8.49 -12.43 -7.05
CA HIS A 139 -7.43 -13.31 -7.52
C HIS A 139 -6.07 -12.95 -6.92
N ASP A 140 -5.10 -13.83 -7.12
CA ASP A 140 -3.72 -13.61 -6.73
C ASP A 140 -3.07 -12.59 -7.66
N ILE A 141 -2.19 -11.74 -7.11
CA ILE A 141 -1.27 -10.96 -7.92
C ILE A 141 0.12 -11.55 -7.72
N ASN A 142 0.58 -12.30 -8.70
CA ASN A 142 1.96 -12.76 -8.79
C ASN A 142 2.65 -11.99 -9.92
N LEU A 143 3.69 -11.23 -9.60
CA LEU A 143 4.39 -10.39 -10.59
C LEU A 143 5.05 -11.22 -11.70
N LEU A 144 5.44 -12.48 -11.42
CA LEU A 144 6.00 -13.37 -12.43
C LEU A 144 4.95 -13.88 -13.43
N ASP A 145 3.69 -14.05 -13.01
CA ASP A 145 2.59 -14.38 -13.92
C ASP A 145 2.26 -13.18 -14.84
N LEU A 146 2.36 -11.97 -14.30
CA LEU A 146 2.20 -10.75 -15.08
C LEU A 146 3.39 -10.55 -16.05
N GLU A 147 4.61 -10.92 -15.65
CA GLU A 147 5.79 -10.89 -16.52
C GLU A 147 5.62 -11.85 -17.72
N GLU A 148 5.15 -13.08 -17.50
CA GLU A 148 4.79 -14.01 -18.57
C GLU A 148 3.68 -13.46 -19.49
N SER A 149 2.82 -12.58 -18.95
CA SER A 149 1.77 -11.89 -19.72
C SER A 149 2.25 -10.61 -20.42
N GLY A 150 3.55 -10.28 -20.31
CA GLY A 150 4.18 -9.13 -21.01
C GLY A 150 4.51 -7.93 -20.15
N LEU A 151 4.37 -8.01 -18.80
CA LEU A 151 4.86 -6.98 -17.89
C LEU A 151 6.39 -7.00 -17.86
N ASN A 152 7.03 -5.83 -18.01
CA ASN A 152 8.46 -5.70 -17.83
C ASN A 152 8.76 -5.39 -16.35
N LEU A 153 9.55 -6.22 -15.70
CA LEU A 153 9.98 -6.01 -14.32
C LEU A 153 11.38 -5.40 -14.25
N CYS A 154 11.58 -4.48 -13.34
CA CYS A 154 12.91 -3.94 -13.03
C CYS A 154 13.05 -3.69 -11.52
N GLY A 155 14.28 -3.43 -11.07
CA GLY A 155 14.56 -3.06 -9.68
C GLY A 155 14.01 -1.69 -9.32
N THR A 156 14.22 -1.27 -8.08
CA THR A 156 13.78 0.05 -7.59
C THR A 156 14.47 1.20 -8.33
N ILE A 157 13.77 2.32 -8.50
CA ILE A 157 14.36 3.53 -9.11
C ILE A 157 15.22 4.23 -8.05
N ARG A 158 16.52 4.35 -8.36
CA ARG A 158 17.51 5.04 -7.51
C ARG A 158 17.56 6.53 -7.79
N GLU A 159 17.51 6.89 -9.08
CA GLU A 159 17.73 8.26 -9.55
C GLU A 159 16.96 8.53 -10.84
N CYS A 160 16.63 9.78 -11.07
CA CYS A 160 16.05 10.26 -12.31
C CYS A 160 16.99 11.35 -12.91
N GLU A 161 17.35 11.19 -14.18
CA GLU A 161 18.25 12.09 -14.90
C GLU A 161 17.63 12.48 -16.25
N LYS A 162 16.95 13.63 -16.31
CA LYS A 162 16.26 14.11 -17.52
C LYS A 162 15.30 13.04 -18.09
N ASN A 163 15.75 12.29 -19.08
CA ASN A 163 14.96 11.26 -19.76
C ASN A 163 15.44 9.82 -19.40
N ASN A 164 16.11 9.65 -18.28
CA ASN A 164 16.65 8.37 -17.88
C ASN A 164 16.31 8.02 -16.44
N LEU A 165 15.86 6.80 -16.21
CA LEU A 165 15.66 6.22 -14.87
C LEU A 165 16.85 5.30 -14.57
N VAL A 166 17.58 5.60 -13.49
CA VAL A 166 18.66 4.74 -12.99
C VAL A 166 18.08 3.74 -12.01
N ILE A 167 18.32 2.46 -12.24
CA ILE A 167 17.66 1.34 -11.59
C ILE A 167 18.67 0.57 -10.72
N ASN A 168 18.24 0.20 -9.51
CA ASN A 168 19.00 -0.67 -8.62
C ASN A 168 18.98 -2.13 -9.11
N ASN A 169 20.02 -2.87 -8.77
CA ASN A 169 20.09 -4.31 -9.07
C ASN A 169 19.52 -5.14 -7.90
N ASP A 170 18.25 -4.88 -7.56
CA ASP A 170 17.55 -5.47 -6.40
C ASP A 170 16.27 -6.24 -6.76
N LEU A 171 15.96 -6.38 -8.06
CA LEU A 171 14.76 -7.08 -8.53
C LEU A 171 14.67 -8.50 -7.99
N PHE A 172 15.75 -9.29 -8.14
CA PHE A 172 15.79 -10.68 -7.68
C PHE A 172 15.45 -10.78 -6.18
N GLU A 173 16.09 -9.96 -5.35
CA GLU A 173 15.87 -10.00 -3.90
C GLU A 173 14.46 -9.56 -3.52
N ASN A 174 13.86 -8.60 -4.24
CA ASN A 174 12.50 -8.15 -4.01
C ASN A 174 11.47 -9.23 -4.39
N ILE A 175 11.64 -9.90 -5.52
CA ILE A 175 10.79 -11.03 -5.94
C ILE A 175 10.91 -12.21 -4.97
N LYS A 176 12.14 -12.58 -4.61
CA LYS A 176 12.42 -13.64 -3.63
C LYS A 176 11.79 -13.35 -2.25
N PHE A 177 11.85 -12.09 -1.82
CA PHE A 177 11.16 -11.67 -0.58
C PHE A 177 9.64 -11.86 -0.69
N SER A 178 9.05 -11.47 -1.82
CA SER A 178 7.61 -11.60 -2.08
C SER A 178 7.14 -13.06 -1.98
N ASP A 179 7.87 -13.98 -2.62
CA ASP A 179 7.57 -15.41 -2.58
C ASP A 179 7.75 -16.01 -1.18
N LYS A 180 8.87 -15.69 -0.52
CA LYS A 180 9.13 -16.13 0.85
C LYS A 180 8.03 -15.68 1.83
N TYR A 181 7.49 -14.48 1.62
CA TYR A 181 6.37 -13.98 2.43
C TYR A 181 5.13 -14.87 2.27
N ALA A 182 4.76 -15.22 1.03
CA ALA A 182 3.63 -16.09 0.76
C ALA A 182 3.80 -17.50 1.37
N LEU A 183 5.01 -18.07 1.23
CA LEU A 183 5.34 -19.38 1.79
C LEU A 183 5.32 -19.38 3.32
N ASN A 184 5.79 -18.33 3.97
CA ASN A 184 5.73 -18.24 5.43
C ASN A 184 4.28 -18.11 5.91
N TRP A 185 3.50 -17.23 5.28
CA TRP A 185 2.08 -17.08 5.60
C TRP A 185 1.30 -18.41 5.42
N SER A 186 1.55 -19.15 4.35
CA SER A 186 0.89 -20.44 4.13
C SER A 186 1.26 -21.48 5.21
N LYS A 187 2.51 -21.49 5.69
CA LYS A 187 2.94 -22.33 6.82
C LYS A 187 2.23 -21.96 8.12
N ASP A 188 2.04 -20.67 8.37
CA ASP A 188 1.31 -20.19 9.56
C ASP A 188 -0.15 -20.66 9.52
N VAL A 189 -0.80 -20.59 8.34
CA VAL A 189 -2.14 -21.14 8.12
C VAL A 189 -2.16 -22.65 8.34
N ASP A 190 -1.22 -23.41 7.77
CA ASP A 190 -1.14 -24.86 7.93
C ASP A 190 -0.95 -25.27 9.41
N MET A 191 -0.14 -24.50 10.13
CA MET A 191 0.08 -24.71 11.57
C MET A 191 -1.19 -24.40 12.37
N TYR A 192 -1.90 -23.31 12.04
CA TYR A 192 -3.17 -22.97 12.66
C TYR A 192 -4.23 -24.06 12.44
N ILE A 193 -4.38 -24.55 11.20
CA ILE A 193 -5.29 -25.65 10.85
C ILE A 193 -4.99 -26.90 11.68
N LYS A 194 -3.71 -27.30 11.76
CA LYS A 194 -3.29 -28.46 12.51
C LYS A 194 -3.62 -28.35 14.01
N ASN A 195 -3.34 -27.20 14.60
CA ASN A 195 -3.51 -26.97 16.03
C ASN A 195 -5.00 -26.87 16.44
N ASN A 196 -5.83 -26.29 15.56
CA ASN A 196 -7.25 -26.04 15.84
C ASN A 196 -8.20 -27.02 15.16
N LYS A 197 -7.68 -28.02 14.42
CA LYS A 197 -8.46 -29.07 13.71
C LYS A 197 -9.52 -28.47 12.77
N VAL A 198 -9.16 -27.36 12.08
CA VAL A 198 -10.08 -26.65 11.18
C VAL A 198 -10.33 -27.50 9.93
N GLU A 199 -11.59 -27.65 9.54
CA GLU A 199 -11.94 -28.27 8.26
C GLU A 199 -11.44 -27.41 7.10
N ASN A 200 -10.73 -28.03 6.17
CA ASN A 200 -10.10 -27.33 5.06
C ASN A 200 -9.99 -28.21 3.81
N LYS A 201 -9.75 -27.59 2.64
CA LYS A 201 -9.36 -28.30 1.43
C LYS A 201 -7.87 -28.58 1.43
N TYR A 202 -7.46 -29.72 0.91
CA TYR A 202 -6.04 -29.97 0.71
C TYR A 202 -5.51 -29.04 -0.37
N GLU A 203 -4.47 -28.31 -0.04
CA GLU A 203 -3.76 -27.43 -0.94
C GLU A 203 -2.36 -27.20 -0.36
N LYS A 204 -1.35 -26.99 -1.17
CA LYS A 204 -0.01 -26.68 -0.73
C LYS A 204 0.56 -25.58 -1.61
N LEU A 205 1.09 -24.54 -1.02
CA LEU A 205 1.82 -23.52 -1.72
C LEU A 205 3.29 -23.95 -1.84
N GLU A 206 3.76 -24.09 -3.07
CA GLU A 206 5.16 -24.42 -3.37
C GLU A 206 5.95 -23.16 -3.73
N PRO A 207 7.28 -23.16 -3.51
CA PRO A 207 8.15 -22.10 -3.99
C PRO A 207 8.03 -21.91 -5.50
N ASP A 208 8.03 -20.68 -5.96
CA ASP A 208 7.99 -20.39 -7.39
C ASP A 208 9.31 -20.78 -8.04
N LYS A 209 9.28 -21.78 -8.91
CA LYS A 209 10.48 -22.36 -9.56
C LYS A 209 11.18 -21.39 -10.53
N ARG A 210 10.50 -20.32 -10.94
CA ARG A 210 11.06 -19.25 -11.80
C ARG A 210 12.06 -18.38 -11.04
N ILE A 211 12.04 -18.41 -9.71
CA ILE A 211 12.91 -17.58 -8.87
C ILE A 211 14.31 -18.21 -8.79
N ASN A 212 15.14 -17.85 -9.74
CA ASN A 212 16.57 -18.15 -9.68
C ASN A 212 17.37 -16.92 -10.15
N SER A 213 18.59 -16.76 -9.65
CA SER A 213 19.42 -15.57 -9.87
C SER A 213 19.76 -15.30 -11.34
N ASN A 214 19.68 -16.30 -12.19
CA ASN A 214 20.02 -16.20 -13.62
C ASN A 214 18.83 -15.78 -14.49
N SER A 215 17.62 -15.78 -13.95
CA SER A 215 16.38 -15.47 -14.69
C SER A 215 16.06 -13.98 -14.79
N PHE A 216 16.66 -13.15 -13.93
CA PHE A 216 16.31 -11.73 -13.83
C PHE A 216 17.32 -10.86 -14.59
N SER A 217 16.79 -10.07 -15.54
CA SER A 217 17.58 -9.07 -16.27
C SER A 217 18.04 -7.96 -15.33
N SER A 218 19.32 -7.61 -15.37
CA SER A 218 19.88 -6.48 -14.65
C SER A 218 19.72 -5.18 -15.44
N THR A 219 18.50 -4.76 -15.73
CA THR A 219 18.24 -3.45 -16.34
C THR A 219 18.76 -2.36 -15.41
N LYS A 220 19.85 -1.67 -15.80
CA LYS A 220 20.47 -0.61 -14.99
C LYS A 220 19.90 0.77 -15.30
N ASN A 221 19.42 0.97 -16.51
CA ASN A 221 18.90 2.23 -17.00
C ASN A 221 17.69 2.00 -17.89
N LEU A 222 16.67 2.83 -17.74
CA LEU A 222 15.51 2.85 -18.61
C LEU A 222 15.33 4.24 -19.21
N LYS A 223 15.57 4.35 -20.51
CA LYS A 223 15.43 5.60 -21.25
C LYS A 223 13.94 5.85 -21.54
N LEU A 224 13.52 7.09 -21.31
CA LEU A 224 12.16 7.57 -21.55
C LEU A 224 12.13 8.48 -22.77
N ASN A 225 11.02 8.45 -23.51
CA ASN A 225 10.69 9.37 -24.57
C ASN A 225 9.57 10.31 -24.10
N ASN A 226 9.35 11.40 -24.83
CA ASN A 226 8.31 12.37 -24.46
C ASN A 226 6.88 11.80 -24.50
N ASP A 227 6.67 10.70 -25.22
CA ASP A 227 5.38 9.98 -25.28
C ASP A 227 5.19 8.96 -24.14
N ASP A 228 6.19 8.78 -23.30
CA ASP A 228 6.11 7.86 -22.14
C ASP A 228 5.44 8.55 -20.94
N SER A 229 4.98 7.73 -20.01
CA SER A 229 4.32 8.20 -18.79
C SER A 229 4.90 7.50 -17.56
N ILE A 230 4.89 8.18 -16.42
CA ILE A 230 5.27 7.61 -15.13
C ILE A 230 4.09 7.72 -14.15
N ILE A 231 3.82 6.62 -13.45
CA ILE A 231 2.89 6.58 -12.33
C ILE A 231 3.67 6.30 -11.05
N TRP A 232 3.68 7.27 -10.15
CA TRP A 232 4.32 7.15 -8.84
C TRP A 232 3.36 6.44 -7.87
N SER A 233 3.57 5.15 -7.64
CA SER A 233 2.85 4.35 -6.65
C SER A 233 3.64 4.25 -5.35
N THR A 234 4.08 5.43 -4.88
CA THR A 234 5.05 5.59 -3.79
C THR A 234 4.42 5.94 -2.44
N GLY A 235 3.09 5.72 -2.34
CA GLY A 235 2.33 5.85 -1.11
C GLY A 235 1.94 7.28 -0.76
N PHE A 236 1.59 7.48 0.50
CA PHE A 236 1.04 8.72 1.02
C PHE A 236 1.78 9.14 2.29
N ARG A 237 1.59 10.40 2.67
CA ARG A 237 2.02 10.95 3.96
C ARG A 237 0.82 11.54 4.67
N TYR A 238 0.90 11.57 5.99
CA TYR A 238 -0.02 12.38 6.78
C TYR A 238 0.25 13.85 6.51
N ASN A 239 -0.82 14.63 6.37
CA ASN A 239 -0.77 16.07 6.32
C ASN A 239 -1.91 16.63 7.17
N TYR A 240 -1.57 17.25 8.27
CA TYR A 240 -2.48 17.89 9.22
C TYR A 240 -2.16 19.38 9.42
N ASP A 241 -1.41 20.02 8.49
CA ASP A 241 -1.04 21.44 8.54
C ASP A 241 -2.27 22.39 8.53
N TRP A 242 -3.43 21.85 8.16
CA TRP A 242 -4.72 22.56 8.21
C TRP A 242 -5.35 22.59 9.63
N ILE A 243 -4.74 21.93 10.62
CA ILE A 243 -5.17 21.92 12.01
C ILE A 243 -4.22 22.79 12.83
N ASP A 244 -4.73 23.88 13.36
CA ASP A 244 -3.97 24.84 14.19
C ASP A 244 -3.90 24.36 15.66
N LEU A 245 -3.38 23.14 15.85
CA LEU A 245 -3.10 22.50 17.14
C LEU A 245 -1.82 21.68 17.03
N ASP A 246 -1.07 21.59 18.11
CA ASP A 246 0.13 20.72 18.19
C ASP A 246 -0.28 19.25 18.41
N ILE A 247 -0.69 18.61 17.32
CA ILE A 247 -1.29 17.26 17.32
C ILE A 247 -0.44 16.20 16.59
N THR A 248 0.72 16.58 16.06
CA THR A 248 1.61 15.65 15.36
C THR A 248 3.01 15.62 15.99
N ASP A 249 3.68 14.49 15.87
CA ASP A 249 5.10 14.35 16.22
C ASP A 249 6.03 14.92 15.13
N SER A 250 7.34 14.84 15.35
CA SER A 250 8.36 15.29 14.40
C SER A 250 8.34 14.59 13.04
N ASN A 251 7.61 13.49 12.90
CA ASN A 251 7.42 12.72 11.66
C ASN A 251 6.04 12.95 11.04
N ASN A 252 5.29 13.95 11.51
CA ASN A 252 3.91 14.25 11.13
C ASN A 252 2.91 13.13 11.45
N HIS A 253 3.24 12.20 12.36
CA HIS A 253 2.26 11.22 12.82
C HIS A 253 1.38 11.84 13.90
N PRO A 254 0.05 11.60 13.86
CA PRO A 254 -0.86 12.08 14.89
C PRO A 254 -0.50 11.56 16.28
N MET A 255 -0.35 12.46 17.22
CA MET A 255 -0.14 12.13 18.64
C MET A 255 -1.48 11.75 19.28
N GLN A 256 -1.76 10.46 19.28
CA GLN A 256 -3.01 9.89 19.78
C GLN A 256 -2.79 8.51 20.39
N ARG A 257 -3.67 8.09 21.26
CA ARG A 257 -3.78 6.72 21.73
C ARG A 257 -5.23 6.24 21.52
N ARG A 258 -5.45 5.30 20.62
CA ARG A 258 -6.75 4.79 20.21
C ARG A 258 -7.74 5.91 19.85
N GLY A 259 -7.27 6.92 19.11
CA GLY A 259 -8.02 8.08 18.67
C GLY A 259 -8.11 9.24 19.67
N ILE A 260 -7.80 9.02 20.95
CA ILE A 260 -7.83 10.08 21.97
C ILE A 260 -6.52 10.89 21.89
N THR A 261 -6.65 12.22 21.87
CA THR A 261 -5.53 13.18 21.89
C THR A 261 -5.37 13.83 23.25
N ASN A 262 -4.31 14.63 23.41
CA ASN A 262 -4.12 15.46 24.60
C ASN A 262 -5.07 16.67 24.68
N PHE A 263 -5.86 16.92 23.64
CA PHE A 263 -6.83 18.02 23.57
C PHE A 263 -8.23 17.50 23.86
N LEU A 264 -8.81 17.91 24.98
CA LEU A 264 -10.14 17.47 25.42
C LEU A 264 -11.21 17.77 24.37
N GLY A 265 -11.86 16.74 23.85
CA GLY A 265 -12.89 16.84 22.81
C GLY A 265 -12.32 16.83 21.38
N PHE A 266 -11.03 16.55 21.20
CA PHE A 266 -10.43 16.41 19.88
C PHE A 266 -9.94 14.97 19.68
N TYR A 267 -10.43 14.31 18.64
CA TYR A 267 -10.22 12.90 18.39
C TYR A 267 -9.82 12.62 16.96
N PHE A 268 -9.08 11.52 16.76
CA PHE A 268 -8.85 10.93 15.44
C PHE A 268 -9.67 9.64 15.27
N MET A 269 -10.05 9.33 14.01
CA MET A 269 -10.76 8.11 13.65
C MET A 269 -10.25 7.55 12.32
N GLY A 270 -10.13 6.21 12.25
CA GLY A 270 -9.82 5.51 11.00
C GLY A 270 -8.37 5.67 10.54
N LEU A 271 -7.43 5.93 11.44
CA LEU A 271 -6.00 5.93 11.15
C LEU A 271 -5.46 4.51 11.09
N GLN A 272 -4.49 4.27 10.20
CA GLN A 272 -3.73 3.01 10.21
C GLN A 272 -3.05 2.83 11.57
N TRP A 273 -3.19 1.63 12.12
CA TRP A 273 -2.59 1.31 13.42
C TRP A 273 -2.97 2.29 14.55
N MET A 274 -4.20 2.81 14.53
CA MET A 274 -4.68 3.65 15.62
C MET A 274 -4.74 2.87 16.95
N HIS A 275 -5.14 1.60 16.88
CA HIS A 275 -5.10 0.63 17.97
C HIS A 275 -4.63 -0.74 17.48
N THR A 276 -5.25 -1.27 16.42
CA THR A 276 -4.94 -2.57 15.81
C THR A 276 -4.65 -2.42 14.32
N SER A 277 -4.23 -3.52 13.68
CA SER A 277 -4.02 -3.53 12.23
C SER A 277 -5.29 -3.28 11.41
N LYS A 278 -6.47 -3.49 11.99
CA LYS A 278 -7.79 -3.29 11.36
C LYS A 278 -8.41 -1.92 11.63
N SER A 279 -7.79 -1.05 12.45
CA SER A 279 -8.36 0.25 12.85
C SER A 279 -8.77 1.15 11.67
N ALA A 280 -8.06 1.11 10.54
CA ALA A 280 -8.38 1.87 9.33
C ALA A 280 -9.29 1.11 8.35
N GLN A 281 -9.88 -0.01 8.75
CA GLN A 281 -10.71 -0.86 7.90
C GLN A 281 -12.14 -0.93 8.43
N PHE A 282 -13.11 -1.20 7.55
CA PHE A 282 -14.52 -1.34 7.94
C PHE A 282 -14.75 -2.40 9.02
N ILE A 283 -13.92 -3.44 9.03
CA ILE A 283 -13.99 -4.52 10.03
C ILE A 283 -13.57 -4.08 11.45
N GLY A 284 -12.80 -3.01 11.60
CA GLY A 284 -12.22 -2.61 12.89
C GLY A 284 -12.57 -1.19 13.36
N VAL A 285 -12.93 -0.29 12.45
CA VAL A 285 -13.18 1.11 12.80
C VAL A 285 -14.30 1.31 13.82
N GLY A 286 -15.29 0.41 13.82
CA GLY A 286 -16.40 0.45 14.79
C GLY A 286 -15.97 0.26 16.23
N GLU A 287 -14.98 -0.63 16.48
CA GLU A 287 -14.45 -0.88 17.83
C GLU A 287 -13.73 0.35 18.41
N ASP A 288 -13.02 1.08 17.55
CA ASP A 288 -12.34 2.32 17.95
C ASP A 288 -13.34 3.46 18.14
N ALA A 289 -14.41 3.52 17.33
CA ALA A 289 -15.50 4.48 17.49
C ALA A 289 -16.21 4.28 18.83
N GLU A 290 -16.55 3.05 19.19
CA GLU A 290 -17.18 2.72 20.48
C GLU A 290 -16.28 3.14 21.65
N PHE A 291 -14.97 2.91 21.55
CA PHE A 291 -14.01 3.29 22.58
C PHE A 291 -13.94 4.81 22.79
N ILE A 292 -14.04 5.61 21.72
CA ILE A 292 -13.97 7.08 21.81
C ILE A 292 -15.24 7.66 22.43
N VAL A 293 -16.39 7.04 22.20
CA VAL A 293 -17.69 7.55 22.67
C VAL A 293 -17.98 7.19 24.14
N ASN A 294 -17.44 6.07 24.63
CA ASN A 294 -17.59 5.60 26.02
C ASN A 294 -16.53 6.20 26.94
#